data_05437a1fc6f35640b64fbce0a3e96696
#
_entry.id   05437a1fc6f35640b64fbce0a3e96696
#
_cell.length_a   1.000
_cell.length_b   1.000
_cell.length_c   1.000
_cell.angle_alpha   90.00
_cell.angle_beta   90.00
_cell.angle_gamma   90.00
#
_symmetry.space_group_name_H-M   'P 1'
#
loop_
_entity.id
_entity.type
_entity.pdbx_description
1 polymer ?
#
loop_
_entity_poly.entity_id
_entity_poly.type
_entity_poly.pdbx_seq_one_letter_code
_entity_poly.pdbx_strand_id
1 'polypeptide(L)'
;MKDIAIIGTGFSAASFSYFIKKDLDFYEKSRGVGGRCSTRRVDNVGLFDHGLQYIKSQDEEFKKFLKDYCVWKGDFKIFQNNRLIDDLGKERIIHENGNNALVKNLFKNKNVMLNKELKNLEKKGDNFQLTFKDDTQENYKTVIITAPFQQAYNLTKQFTESFFSKFDYSMQPNLTLMVAFNKSLNLNLSAISFEDDDVLGFAANENTKKKDLINKDLELWTIQSSLKYSIKNIYEYRNNKPNLIDEMLKSFSTKLKVDIKKDNIHYSDIHGWLYAYSTNSDT
;
A
#
# COMPACT_ATOMS: atom_id res chain seq x y z
N MET A 1 4.47 -3.35 34.34
CA MET A 1 3.69 -4.06 33.30
C MET A 1 3.26 -3.03 32.30
N LYS A 2 3.46 -3.26 31.02
CA LYS A 2 3.08 -2.34 29.95
C LYS A 2 1.56 -2.46 29.70
N ASP A 3 0.92 -1.35 29.34
CA ASP A 3 -0.54 -1.34 29.27
C ASP A 3 -1.08 -1.78 27.91
N ILE A 4 -0.54 -1.25 26.81
CA ILE A 4 -1.11 -1.45 25.47
C ILE A 4 -0.02 -1.79 24.44
N ALA A 5 -0.18 -2.92 23.76
CA ALA A 5 0.59 -3.28 22.57
C ALA A 5 -0.24 -3.06 21.28
N ILE A 6 0.40 -2.55 20.24
CA ILE A 6 -0.20 -2.42 18.91
C ILE A 6 0.60 -3.26 17.92
N ILE A 7 -0.06 -4.18 17.25
CA ILE A 7 0.52 -5.07 16.23
C ILE A 7 0.23 -4.51 14.84
N GLY A 8 1.30 -4.15 14.14
CA GLY A 8 1.26 -3.44 12.87
C GLY A 8 1.48 -1.94 13.03
N THR A 9 2.13 -1.34 12.02
CA THR A 9 2.46 0.10 11.98
C THR A 9 1.99 0.73 10.67
N GLY A 10 0.82 0.31 10.21
CA GLY A 10 0.11 0.92 9.09
C GLY A 10 -0.63 2.20 9.50
N PHE A 11 -1.42 2.72 8.57
CA PHE A 11 -2.17 3.97 8.75
C PHE A 11 -3.14 3.90 9.95
N SER A 12 -3.82 2.76 10.16
CA SER A 12 -4.76 2.59 11.29
C SER A 12 -4.05 2.70 12.64
N ALA A 13 -2.87 2.07 12.79
CA ALA A 13 -2.07 2.19 14.01
C ALA A 13 -1.57 3.62 14.23
N ALA A 14 -1.15 4.29 13.17
CA ALA A 14 -0.72 5.68 13.21
C ALA A 14 -1.87 6.61 13.65
N SER A 15 -3.07 6.44 13.09
CA SER A 15 -4.27 7.18 13.46
C SER A 15 -4.61 6.96 14.94
N PHE A 16 -4.65 5.69 15.37
CA PHE A 16 -4.91 5.36 16.77
C PHE A 16 -3.93 6.06 17.71
N SER A 17 -2.64 6.04 17.40
CA SER A 17 -1.59 6.65 18.22
C SER A 17 -1.68 8.19 18.29
N TYR A 18 -2.30 8.82 17.29
CA TYR A 18 -2.50 10.26 17.27
C TYR A 18 -3.59 10.71 18.26
N PHE A 19 -4.70 9.95 18.29
CA PHE A 19 -5.85 10.30 19.14
C PHE A 19 -5.71 9.80 20.57
N ILE A 20 -4.91 8.76 20.83
CA ILE A 20 -4.71 8.20 22.17
C ILE A 20 -3.43 8.74 22.81
N LYS A 21 -3.57 9.53 23.87
CA LYS A 21 -2.45 10.09 24.66
C LYS A 21 -2.04 9.11 25.75
N LYS A 22 -1.53 7.94 25.37
CA LYS A 22 -0.99 6.92 26.27
C LYS A 22 0.34 6.41 25.76
N ASP A 23 1.13 5.82 26.63
CA ASP A 23 2.33 5.09 26.24
C ASP A 23 1.91 3.81 25.51
N LEU A 24 2.33 3.69 24.26
CA LEU A 24 1.99 2.60 23.36
C LEU A 24 3.27 1.97 22.83
N ASP A 25 3.32 0.65 22.86
CA ASP A 25 4.38 -0.11 22.22
C ASP A 25 3.89 -0.65 20.87
N PHE A 26 4.65 -0.39 19.81
CA PHE A 26 4.31 -0.81 18.45
C PHE A 26 5.26 -1.91 17.99
N TYR A 27 4.69 -2.98 17.43
CA TYR A 27 5.42 -4.11 16.88
C TYR A 27 5.15 -4.23 15.38
N GLU A 28 6.20 -4.16 14.59
CA GLU A 28 6.13 -4.24 13.13
C GLU A 28 7.02 -5.38 12.62
N LYS A 29 6.44 -6.28 11.83
CA LYS A 29 7.16 -7.41 11.25
C LYS A 29 8.18 -6.99 10.19
N SER A 30 7.96 -5.85 9.56
CA SER A 30 8.80 -5.32 8.48
C SER A 30 9.93 -4.47 9.04
N ARG A 31 10.90 -4.15 8.17
CA ARG A 31 12.02 -3.23 8.46
C ARG A 31 11.64 -1.75 8.48
N GLY A 32 10.37 -1.42 8.29
CA GLY A 32 9.89 -0.04 8.27
C GLY A 32 8.40 0.07 8.45
N VAL A 33 7.94 1.24 8.93
CA VAL A 33 6.53 1.56 9.12
C VAL A 33 5.85 1.91 7.80
N GLY A 34 4.51 1.87 7.76
CA GLY A 34 3.71 2.33 6.62
C GLY A 34 2.70 1.30 6.12
N GLY A 35 2.99 0.00 6.27
CA GLY A 35 2.11 -1.06 5.79
C GLY A 35 1.75 -0.86 4.32
N ARG A 36 0.46 -0.82 3.98
CA ARG A 36 -0.03 -0.60 2.61
C ARG A 36 0.18 0.81 2.05
N CYS A 37 0.64 1.76 2.85
CA CYS A 37 1.11 3.08 2.38
C CYS A 37 2.58 3.07 1.97
N SER A 38 3.17 1.91 1.71
CA SER A 38 4.61 1.77 1.42
C SER A 38 5.04 2.46 0.13
N THR A 39 6.19 3.11 0.21
CA THR A 39 6.92 3.67 -0.92
C THR A 39 8.23 2.89 -1.10
N ARG A 40 8.48 2.38 -2.29
CA ARG A 40 9.74 1.72 -2.66
C ARG A 40 10.77 2.76 -3.07
N ARG A 41 11.95 2.70 -2.45
CA ARG A 41 13.13 3.44 -2.91
C ARG A 41 13.99 2.53 -3.75
N VAL A 42 14.41 3.03 -4.90
CA VAL A 42 15.35 2.35 -5.79
C VAL A 42 16.51 3.32 -6.04
N ASP A 43 17.72 2.91 -5.65
CA ASP A 43 18.91 3.76 -5.74
C ASP A 43 19.16 4.18 -7.20
N ASN A 44 19.51 5.45 -7.38
CA ASN A 44 19.73 6.10 -8.68
C ASN A 44 18.50 6.12 -9.63
N VAL A 45 17.35 5.62 -9.21
CA VAL A 45 16.09 5.64 -9.99
C VAL A 45 15.09 6.59 -9.35
N GLY A 46 14.67 6.32 -8.11
CA GLY A 46 13.72 7.19 -7.42
C GLY A 46 12.74 6.45 -6.52
N LEU A 47 11.55 7.01 -6.41
CA LEU A 47 10.51 6.56 -5.49
C LEU A 47 9.28 6.06 -6.26
N PHE A 48 8.75 4.91 -5.84
CA PHE A 48 7.50 4.36 -6.31
C PHE A 48 6.53 4.19 -5.14
N ASP A 49 5.36 4.81 -5.19
CA ASP A 49 4.27 4.50 -4.26
C ASP A 49 3.60 3.21 -4.70
N HIS A 50 4.22 2.07 -4.36
CA HIS A 50 3.77 0.76 -4.86
C HIS A 50 2.58 0.17 -4.09
N GLY A 51 2.14 0.84 -3.04
CA GLY A 51 0.89 0.55 -2.33
C GLY A 51 -0.18 1.60 -2.63
N LEU A 52 -0.52 2.41 -1.62
CA LEU A 52 -1.48 3.51 -1.73
C LEU A 52 -0.98 4.58 -2.70
N GLN A 53 -1.80 4.90 -3.70
CA GLN A 53 -1.45 5.89 -4.72
C GLN A 53 -1.77 7.33 -4.27
N TYR A 54 -2.88 7.50 -3.61
CA TYR A 54 -3.37 8.76 -3.04
C TYR A 54 -4.49 8.51 -2.04
N ILE A 55 -4.83 9.52 -1.25
CA ILE A 55 -5.97 9.53 -0.35
C ILE A 55 -7.03 10.49 -0.91
N LYS A 56 -8.29 10.07 -0.95
CA LYS A 56 -9.43 10.94 -1.19
C LYS A 56 -10.12 11.21 0.14
N SER A 57 -10.20 12.46 0.57
CA SER A 57 -10.99 12.87 1.72
C SER A 57 -11.50 14.29 1.55
N GLN A 58 -12.75 14.51 1.99
CA GLN A 58 -13.34 15.85 2.12
C GLN A 58 -13.43 16.29 3.59
N ASP A 59 -13.07 15.42 4.52
CA ASP A 59 -13.08 15.68 5.95
C ASP A 59 -11.89 16.57 6.33
N GLU A 60 -12.17 17.77 6.81
CA GLU A 60 -11.15 18.76 7.17
C GLU A 60 -10.39 18.37 8.45
N GLU A 61 -11.00 17.64 9.38
CA GLU A 61 -10.29 17.13 10.56
C GLU A 61 -9.30 16.04 10.16
N PHE A 62 -9.69 15.16 9.26
CA PHE A 62 -8.80 14.16 8.70
C PHE A 62 -7.64 14.78 7.92
N LYS A 63 -7.88 15.82 7.12
CA LYS A 63 -6.82 16.57 6.43
C LYS A 63 -5.84 17.22 7.42
N LYS A 64 -6.34 17.84 8.51
CA LYS A 64 -5.49 18.38 9.57
C LYS A 64 -4.65 17.31 10.27
N PHE A 65 -5.22 16.11 10.43
CA PHE A 65 -4.51 14.96 10.97
C PHE A 65 -3.31 14.55 10.11
N LEU A 66 -3.45 14.58 8.78
CA LEU A 66 -2.43 14.08 7.84
C LEU A 66 -1.12 14.85 7.88
N LYS A 67 -1.11 16.11 8.21
CA LYS A 67 0.07 17.02 8.25
C LYS A 67 1.03 16.85 7.05
N ASP A 68 1.63 17.93 6.63
CA ASP A 68 2.68 17.95 5.58
C ASP A 68 2.27 17.22 4.28
N TYR A 69 0.98 17.15 3.99
CA TYR A 69 0.47 16.60 2.74
C TYR A 69 0.46 17.66 1.64
N CYS A 70 0.41 17.22 0.40
CA CYS A 70 0.12 18.07 -0.73
C CYS A 70 -1.00 17.50 -1.60
N VAL A 71 -1.60 18.38 -2.40
CA VAL A 71 -2.62 17.98 -3.37
C VAL A 71 -1.93 17.62 -4.67
N TRP A 72 -2.15 16.38 -5.13
CA TRP A 72 -1.67 15.93 -6.42
C TRP A 72 -2.48 16.59 -7.55
N LYS A 73 -1.87 17.56 -8.21
CA LYS A 73 -2.43 18.26 -9.37
C LYS A 73 -1.93 17.62 -10.65
N GLY A 74 -2.80 17.51 -11.65
CA GLY A 74 -2.39 16.94 -12.92
C GLY A 74 -3.57 16.49 -13.78
N ASP A 75 -3.27 15.82 -14.88
CA ASP A 75 -4.26 15.26 -15.80
C ASP A 75 -4.58 13.81 -15.38
N PHE A 76 -5.82 13.59 -14.98
CA PHE A 76 -6.34 12.31 -14.53
C PHE A 76 -7.39 11.80 -15.50
N LYS A 77 -7.24 10.56 -15.95
CA LYS A 77 -8.15 9.95 -16.93
C LYS A 77 -8.72 8.64 -16.41
N ILE A 78 -9.83 8.25 -17.03
CA ILE A 78 -10.41 6.92 -16.95
C ILE A 78 -10.37 6.34 -18.36
N PHE A 79 -9.82 5.12 -18.49
CA PHE A 79 -9.92 4.35 -19.71
C PHE A 79 -11.11 3.43 -19.63
N GLN A 80 -12.11 3.69 -20.45
CA GLN A 80 -13.35 2.93 -20.50
C GLN A 80 -13.84 2.84 -21.95
N ASN A 81 -14.34 1.68 -22.39
CA ASN A 81 -14.86 1.46 -23.75
C ASN A 81 -13.90 1.91 -24.87
N ASN A 82 -12.59 1.63 -24.70
CA ASN A 82 -11.49 2.05 -25.60
C ASN A 82 -11.36 3.57 -25.77
N ARG A 83 -11.79 4.37 -24.80
CA ARG A 83 -11.69 5.83 -24.80
C ARG A 83 -11.09 6.33 -23.50
N LEU A 84 -10.41 7.46 -23.60
CA LEU A 84 -9.96 8.24 -22.44
C LEU A 84 -11.01 9.31 -22.14
N ILE A 85 -11.49 9.34 -20.91
CA ILE A 85 -12.39 10.36 -20.38
C ILE A 85 -11.75 11.04 -19.17
N ASP A 86 -12.09 12.30 -18.93
CA ASP A 86 -11.54 13.04 -17.79
C ASP A 86 -12.07 12.50 -16.47
N ASP A 87 -11.15 12.23 -15.52
CA ASP A 87 -11.50 11.98 -14.12
C ASP A 87 -11.52 13.31 -13.35
N LEU A 88 -12.64 13.99 -13.39
CA LEU A 88 -12.91 15.25 -12.68
C LEU A 88 -13.17 15.04 -11.18
N GLY A 89 -12.79 13.91 -10.65
CA GLY A 89 -13.06 13.47 -9.28
C GLY A 89 -12.44 14.35 -8.21
N LYS A 90 -12.66 13.92 -6.95
CA LYS A 90 -12.24 14.63 -5.73
C LYS A 90 -10.73 14.82 -5.66
N GLU A 91 -10.32 15.82 -4.86
CA GLU A 91 -8.93 16.10 -4.50
C GLU A 91 -8.16 14.83 -4.11
N ARG A 92 -6.93 14.68 -4.62
CA ARG A 92 -6.03 13.56 -4.35
C ARG A 92 -4.89 14.02 -3.46
N ILE A 93 -4.84 13.50 -2.26
CA ILE A 93 -3.84 13.84 -1.25
C ILE A 93 -2.67 12.87 -1.35
N ILE A 94 -1.46 13.40 -1.40
CA ILE A 94 -0.19 12.67 -1.45
C ILE A 94 0.84 13.31 -0.51
N HIS A 95 2.01 12.69 -0.40
CA HIS A 95 3.18 13.31 0.21
C HIS A 95 4.35 13.33 -0.80
N GLU A 96 5.05 14.47 -0.91
CA GLU A 96 6.15 14.68 -1.87
C GLU A 96 7.27 13.63 -1.76
N ASN A 97 7.60 13.21 -0.54
CA ASN A 97 8.62 12.20 -0.26
C ASN A 97 8.10 10.75 -0.29
N GLY A 98 6.97 10.52 -0.96
CA GLY A 98 6.27 9.25 -1.02
C GLY A 98 5.22 9.09 0.09
N ASN A 99 4.15 8.37 -0.20
CA ASN A 99 2.99 8.29 0.69
C ASN A 99 3.27 7.59 2.02
N ASN A 100 4.33 6.81 2.15
CA ASN A 100 4.73 6.27 3.45
C ASN A 100 5.19 7.36 4.44
N ALA A 101 5.57 8.55 3.96
CA ALA A 101 5.95 9.65 4.84
C ALA A 101 4.76 10.18 5.65
N LEU A 102 3.53 10.11 5.10
CA LEU A 102 2.29 10.40 5.85
C LEU A 102 2.20 9.58 7.13
N VAL A 103 2.54 8.29 7.04
CA VAL A 103 2.51 7.38 8.18
C VAL A 103 3.72 7.56 9.08
N LYS A 104 4.92 7.68 8.51
CA LYS A 104 6.18 7.85 9.28
C LYS A 104 6.14 9.08 10.18
N ASN A 105 5.59 10.18 9.69
CA ASN A 105 5.51 11.42 10.45
C ASN A 105 4.67 11.27 11.73
N LEU A 106 3.67 10.39 11.71
CA LEU A 106 2.82 10.10 12.87
C LEU A 106 3.50 9.21 13.91
N PHE A 107 4.54 8.45 13.50
CA PHE A 107 5.33 7.61 14.41
C PHE A 107 6.59 8.29 14.97
N LYS A 108 6.83 9.56 14.63
CA LYS A 108 7.92 10.32 15.26
C LYS A 108 7.77 10.31 16.79
N ASN A 109 8.85 9.94 17.49
CA ASN A 109 8.89 9.84 18.95
C ASN A 109 7.96 8.77 19.57
N LYS A 110 7.58 7.75 18.80
CA LYS A 110 6.86 6.58 19.30
C LYS A 110 7.82 5.39 19.45
N ASN A 111 7.53 4.52 20.42
CA ASN A 111 8.31 3.31 20.64
C ASN A 111 7.90 2.22 19.64
N VAL A 112 8.65 2.11 18.53
CA VAL A 112 8.37 1.16 17.44
C VAL A 112 9.46 0.12 17.35
N MET A 113 9.11 -1.15 17.61
CA MET A 113 9.97 -2.31 17.42
C MET A 113 9.79 -2.88 16.02
N LEU A 114 10.76 -2.65 15.14
CA LEU A 114 10.79 -3.16 13.78
C LEU A 114 11.37 -4.60 13.75
N ASN A 115 11.11 -5.33 12.65
CA ASN A 115 11.50 -6.74 12.47
C ASN A 115 10.97 -7.64 13.60
N LYS A 116 9.84 -7.28 14.20
CA LYS A 116 9.24 -7.95 15.34
C LYS A 116 7.88 -8.51 14.92
N GLU A 117 7.90 -9.73 14.39
CA GLU A 117 6.69 -10.42 13.92
C GLU A 117 6.05 -11.21 15.06
N LEU A 118 4.79 -10.91 15.39
CA LEU A 118 4.01 -11.68 16.36
C LEU A 118 3.71 -13.07 15.78
N LYS A 119 4.13 -14.11 16.51
CA LYS A 119 3.94 -15.53 16.17
C LYS A 119 2.71 -16.11 16.86
N ASN A 120 2.52 -15.76 18.13
CA ASN A 120 1.42 -16.29 18.94
C ASN A 120 0.93 -15.24 19.94
N LEU A 121 -0.36 -15.33 20.27
CA LEU A 121 -1.04 -14.51 21.27
C LEU A 121 -1.82 -15.44 22.21
N GLU A 122 -1.55 -15.38 23.51
CA GLU A 122 -2.23 -16.18 24.50
C GLU A 122 -2.82 -15.31 25.61
N LYS A 123 -3.99 -15.67 26.13
CA LYS A 123 -4.56 -15.04 27.32
C LYS A 123 -4.01 -15.73 28.57
N LYS A 124 -3.40 -14.97 29.47
CA LYS A 124 -2.85 -15.42 30.74
C LYS A 124 -3.48 -14.63 31.90
N GLY A 125 -4.56 -15.14 32.43
CA GLY A 125 -5.39 -14.42 33.41
C GLY A 125 -5.98 -13.14 32.78
N ASP A 126 -5.71 -11.99 33.35
CA ASP A 126 -6.18 -10.69 32.87
C ASP A 126 -5.26 -10.04 31.81
N ASN A 127 -4.19 -10.73 31.42
CA ASN A 127 -3.22 -10.23 30.48
C ASN A 127 -3.12 -11.07 29.22
N PHE A 128 -2.47 -10.54 28.21
CA PHE A 128 -2.08 -11.22 26.99
C PHE A 128 -0.58 -11.39 26.93
N GLN A 129 -0.13 -12.62 26.69
CA GLN A 129 1.26 -12.95 26.39
C GLN A 129 1.45 -12.96 24.87
N LEU A 130 2.40 -12.16 24.40
CA LEU A 130 2.84 -12.08 23.03
C LEU A 130 4.11 -12.88 22.88
N THR A 131 4.15 -13.82 21.94
CA THR A 131 5.37 -14.53 21.54
C THR A 131 5.73 -14.14 20.12
N PHE A 132 6.93 -13.64 19.91
CA PHE A 132 7.44 -13.20 18.61
C PHE A 132 8.19 -14.33 17.88
N LYS A 133 8.47 -14.17 16.59
CA LYS A 133 9.22 -15.16 15.80
C LYS A 133 10.68 -15.36 16.25
N ASP A 134 11.25 -14.40 16.94
CA ASP A 134 12.57 -14.49 17.59
C ASP A 134 12.51 -15.11 18.99
N ASP A 135 11.39 -15.75 19.34
CA ASP A 135 11.08 -16.43 20.60
C ASP A 135 11.08 -15.52 21.84
N THR A 136 11.21 -14.21 21.67
CA THR A 136 11.03 -13.26 22.79
C THR A 136 9.56 -13.17 23.17
N GLN A 137 9.30 -12.85 24.44
CA GLN A 137 7.95 -12.74 24.98
C GLN A 137 7.75 -11.42 25.71
N GLU A 138 6.53 -10.89 25.60
CA GLU A 138 6.07 -9.66 26.28
C GLU A 138 4.64 -9.86 26.81
N ASN A 139 4.27 -9.13 27.87
CA ASN A 139 2.95 -9.22 28.48
C ASN A 139 2.27 -7.85 28.53
N TYR A 140 1.01 -7.79 28.13
CA TYR A 140 0.20 -6.58 28.05
C TYR A 140 -1.22 -6.81 28.58
N LYS A 141 -1.84 -5.77 29.12
CA LYS A 141 -3.27 -5.79 29.47
C LYS A 141 -4.16 -5.75 28.24
N THR A 142 -3.74 -5.01 27.23
CA THR A 142 -4.52 -4.80 26.00
C THR A 142 -3.63 -5.00 24.78
N VAL A 143 -4.15 -5.69 23.77
CA VAL A 143 -3.50 -5.86 22.47
C VAL A 143 -4.44 -5.39 21.37
N ILE A 144 -3.95 -4.48 20.54
CA ILE A 144 -4.68 -3.95 19.37
C ILE A 144 -3.98 -4.46 18.12
N ILE A 145 -4.72 -5.14 17.26
CA ILE A 145 -4.17 -5.70 16.01
C ILE A 145 -4.70 -4.90 14.83
N THR A 146 -3.78 -4.24 14.11
CA THR A 146 -4.08 -3.43 12.92
C THR A 146 -3.60 -4.09 11.62
N ALA A 147 -3.23 -5.36 11.70
CA ALA A 147 -2.86 -6.17 10.56
C ALA A 147 -4.07 -6.41 9.62
N PRO A 148 -3.86 -6.79 8.35
CA PRO A 148 -4.94 -7.25 7.47
C PRO A 148 -5.79 -8.34 8.11
N PHE A 149 -7.09 -8.35 7.78
CA PHE A 149 -8.09 -9.20 8.46
C PHE A 149 -7.63 -10.66 8.62
N GLN A 150 -7.19 -11.34 7.56
CA GLN A 150 -6.77 -12.74 7.64
C GLN A 150 -5.60 -12.98 8.58
N GLN A 151 -4.67 -12.02 8.66
CA GLN A 151 -3.54 -12.10 9.60
C GLN A 151 -4.01 -11.87 11.03
N ALA A 152 -4.87 -10.88 11.26
CA ALA A 152 -5.45 -10.61 12.56
C ALA A 152 -6.31 -11.80 13.04
N TYR A 153 -7.15 -12.35 12.18
CA TYR A 153 -7.98 -13.51 12.48
C TYR A 153 -7.14 -14.73 12.89
N ASN A 154 -6.08 -15.05 12.16
CA ASN A 154 -5.21 -16.18 12.49
C ASN A 154 -4.56 -16.06 13.87
N LEU A 155 -4.28 -14.85 14.33
CA LEU A 155 -3.73 -14.58 15.67
C LEU A 155 -4.80 -14.61 16.76
N THR A 156 -6.05 -14.32 16.44
CA THR A 156 -7.12 -14.08 17.42
C THR A 156 -8.26 -15.08 17.39
N LYS A 157 -8.32 -15.99 16.40
CA LYS A 157 -9.45 -16.91 16.18
C LYS A 157 -9.89 -17.66 17.45
N GLN A 158 -8.93 -18.07 18.28
CA GLN A 158 -9.19 -18.74 19.57
C GLN A 158 -10.02 -17.90 20.56
N PHE A 159 -10.08 -16.55 20.36
CA PHE A 159 -10.85 -15.62 21.21
C PHE A 159 -12.07 -15.04 20.50
N THR A 160 -12.11 -15.08 19.17
CA THR A 160 -13.01 -14.25 18.36
C THR A 160 -13.78 -15.03 17.30
N GLU A 161 -13.63 -16.37 17.24
CA GLU A 161 -14.24 -17.20 16.20
C GLU A 161 -15.78 -17.03 16.14
N SER A 162 -16.44 -17.04 17.29
CA SER A 162 -17.90 -16.85 17.37
C SER A 162 -18.38 -15.46 16.89
N PHE A 163 -17.52 -14.47 16.95
CA PHE A 163 -17.79 -13.14 16.46
C PHE A 163 -17.59 -13.07 14.94
N PHE A 164 -16.41 -13.50 14.45
CA PHE A 164 -16.06 -13.37 13.05
C PHE A 164 -16.77 -14.36 12.12
N SER A 165 -17.24 -15.50 12.64
CA SER A 165 -18.06 -16.44 11.85
C SER A 165 -19.37 -15.84 11.31
N LYS A 166 -19.80 -14.69 11.83
CA LYS A 166 -20.99 -13.96 11.39
C LYS A 166 -20.76 -13.05 10.19
N PHE A 167 -19.50 -12.87 9.77
CA PHE A 167 -19.14 -11.92 8.75
C PHE A 167 -18.31 -12.61 7.64
N ASP A 168 -18.67 -12.33 6.41
CA ASP A 168 -17.88 -12.75 5.25
C ASP A 168 -16.85 -11.66 4.91
N TYR A 169 -15.71 -11.72 5.59
CA TYR A 169 -14.61 -10.79 5.35
C TYR A 169 -13.60 -11.42 4.39
N SER A 170 -13.52 -10.88 3.19
CA SER A 170 -12.46 -11.24 2.25
C SER A 170 -11.58 -10.03 1.94
N MET A 171 -10.29 -10.29 1.77
CA MET A 171 -9.35 -9.29 1.25
C MET A 171 -8.83 -9.74 -0.09
N GLN A 172 -8.72 -8.80 -0.99
CA GLN A 172 -8.35 -9.03 -2.37
C GLN A 172 -6.88 -8.70 -2.62
N PRO A 173 -6.21 -9.45 -3.52
CA PRO A 173 -4.83 -9.19 -3.87
C PRO A 173 -4.69 -8.05 -4.88
N ASN A 174 -3.46 -7.54 -5.00
CA ASN A 174 -3.04 -6.67 -6.10
C ASN A 174 -1.60 -6.98 -6.50
N LEU A 175 -1.30 -6.90 -7.78
CA LEU A 175 0.04 -6.90 -8.34
C LEU A 175 0.39 -5.48 -8.78
N THR A 176 1.52 -4.99 -8.32
CA THR A 176 1.98 -3.63 -8.65
C THR A 176 3.32 -3.69 -9.37
N LEU A 177 3.33 -3.31 -10.62
CA LEU A 177 4.52 -3.11 -11.43
C LEU A 177 5.08 -1.70 -11.17
N MET A 178 6.37 -1.62 -10.88
CA MET A 178 7.17 -0.40 -10.82
C MET A 178 8.10 -0.41 -12.01
N VAL A 179 8.06 0.61 -12.85
CA VAL A 179 8.89 0.70 -14.05
C VAL A 179 9.45 2.11 -14.22
N ALA A 180 10.71 2.19 -14.63
CA ALA A 180 11.37 3.44 -15.03
C ALA A 180 11.83 3.33 -16.48
N PHE A 181 11.59 4.37 -17.26
CA PHE A 181 11.98 4.49 -18.67
C PHE A 181 13.11 5.50 -18.85
N ASN A 182 14.09 5.17 -19.72
CA ASN A 182 15.18 6.07 -20.11
C ASN A 182 14.69 7.27 -20.93
N LYS A 183 13.59 7.11 -21.66
CA LYS A 183 12.99 8.16 -22.48
C LYS A 183 11.53 8.29 -22.12
N SER A 184 11.03 9.52 -22.13
CA SER A 184 9.63 9.80 -21.88
C SER A 184 8.72 9.06 -22.87
N LEU A 185 7.63 8.54 -22.35
CA LEU A 185 6.53 7.99 -23.15
C LEU A 185 5.67 9.08 -23.79
N ASN A 186 5.92 10.37 -23.47
CA ASN A 186 5.16 11.54 -23.92
C ASN A 186 3.67 11.44 -23.61
N LEU A 187 3.32 10.74 -22.55
CA LEU A 187 1.98 10.69 -22.01
C LEU A 187 1.80 11.90 -21.08
N ASN A 188 1.00 12.87 -21.50
CA ASN A 188 0.64 14.01 -20.66
C ASN A 188 -0.40 13.59 -19.60
N LEU A 189 -0.10 12.52 -18.86
CA LEU A 189 -1.00 11.95 -17.86
C LEU A 189 -0.31 11.90 -16.49
N SER A 190 -1.07 12.25 -15.46
CA SER A 190 -0.65 12.05 -14.07
C SER A 190 -1.07 10.69 -13.56
N ALA A 191 -2.30 10.29 -13.86
CA ALA A 191 -2.76 8.93 -13.58
C ALA A 191 -3.95 8.55 -14.46
N ILE A 192 -4.17 7.24 -14.53
CA ILE A 192 -5.26 6.64 -15.29
C ILE A 192 -5.84 5.44 -14.55
N SER A 193 -7.16 5.39 -14.42
CA SER A 193 -7.90 4.20 -14.00
C SER A 193 -8.36 3.42 -15.24
N PHE A 194 -8.28 2.10 -15.16
CA PHE A 194 -8.77 1.22 -16.22
C PHE A 194 -10.03 0.53 -15.72
N GLU A 195 -11.17 0.87 -16.31
CA GLU A 195 -12.44 0.23 -15.99
C GLU A 195 -12.66 -0.95 -16.95
N ASP A 196 -13.13 -2.06 -16.37
CA ASP A 196 -13.43 -3.31 -17.10
C ASP A 196 -12.25 -3.87 -17.91
N ASP A 197 -11.03 -3.68 -17.43
CA ASP A 197 -9.83 -4.23 -18.04
C ASP A 197 -9.38 -5.53 -17.36
N ASP A 198 -9.01 -6.52 -18.16
CA ASP A 198 -8.62 -7.84 -17.65
C ASP A 198 -7.24 -7.86 -16.98
N VAL A 199 -6.36 -6.89 -17.30
CA VAL A 199 -4.96 -6.86 -16.84
C VAL A 199 -4.67 -5.66 -15.95
N LEU A 200 -5.12 -4.47 -16.33
CA LEU A 200 -4.78 -3.21 -15.67
C LEU A 200 -5.94 -2.68 -14.83
N GLY A 201 -5.63 -2.11 -13.67
CA GLY A 201 -6.60 -1.44 -12.80
C GLY A 201 -6.30 0.06 -12.67
N PHE A 202 -5.01 0.40 -12.52
CA PHE A 202 -4.61 1.80 -12.32
C PHE A 202 -3.15 2.00 -12.74
N ALA A 203 -2.81 3.20 -13.21
CA ALA A 203 -1.42 3.58 -13.42
C ALA A 203 -1.19 5.04 -13.00
N ALA A 204 -0.03 5.31 -12.42
CA ALA A 204 0.40 6.63 -11.96
C ALA A 204 1.80 6.98 -12.47
N ASN A 205 1.95 8.17 -13.01
CA ASN A 205 3.23 8.77 -13.32
C ASN A 205 3.81 9.38 -12.03
N GLU A 206 4.83 8.74 -11.48
CA GLU A 206 5.44 9.14 -10.21
C GLU A 206 6.13 10.50 -10.29
N ASN A 207 6.62 10.92 -11.48
CA ASN A 207 7.26 12.21 -11.67
C ASN A 207 6.29 13.38 -11.40
N THR A 208 5.00 13.19 -11.66
CA THR A 208 3.97 14.22 -11.43
C THR A 208 3.62 14.44 -9.96
N LYS A 209 4.08 13.56 -9.07
CA LYS A 209 3.91 13.68 -7.62
C LYS A 209 4.97 14.56 -6.95
N LYS A 210 5.84 15.25 -7.71
CA LYS A 210 6.86 16.20 -7.23
C LYS A 210 7.80 15.61 -6.17
N LYS A 211 8.36 14.45 -6.46
CA LYS A 211 9.28 13.77 -5.55
C LYS A 211 10.72 14.22 -5.82
N ASP A 212 11.34 14.92 -4.88
CA ASP A 212 12.72 15.43 -5.00
C ASP A 212 13.78 14.35 -5.21
N LEU A 213 13.46 13.10 -4.86
CA LEU A 213 14.37 11.96 -4.96
C LEU A 213 14.18 11.14 -6.24
N ILE A 214 13.51 11.65 -7.24
CA ILE A 214 13.39 11.01 -8.56
C ILE A 214 14.53 11.48 -9.45
N ASN A 215 15.18 10.53 -10.12
CA ASN A 215 16.13 10.86 -11.18
C ASN A 215 15.39 11.55 -12.33
N LYS A 216 15.75 12.80 -12.63
CA LYS A 216 15.07 13.66 -13.61
C LYS A 216 15.21 13.19 -15.05
N ASP A 217 16.19 12.32 -15.32
CA ASP A 217 16.43 11.74 -16.64
C ASP A 217 15.54 10.51 -16.92
N LEU A 218 14.76 10.08 -15.92
CA LEU A 218 13.89 8.92 -16.01
C LEU A 218 12.40 9.29 -15.86
N GLU A 219 11.55 8.56 -16.56
CA GLU A 219 10.10 8.60 -16.37
C GLU A 219 9.64 7.35 -15.62
N LEU A 220 9.04 7.54 -14.44
CA LEU A 220 8.67 6.48 -13.50
C LEU A 220 7.15 6.27 -13.48
N TRP A 221 6.75 5.03 -13.64
CA TRP A 221 5.34 4.62 -13.53
C TRP A 221 5.15 3.52 -12.50
N THR A 222 4.09 3.67 -11.69
CA THR A 222 3.53 2.59 -10.88
C THR A 222 2.25 2.11 -11.56
N ILE A 223 2.19 0.84 -11.94
CA ILE A 223 1.06 0.24 -12.66
C ILE A 223 0.48 -0.88 -11.80
N GLN A 224 -0.77 -0.73 -11.39
CA GLN A 224 -1.49 -1.72 -10.59
C GLN A 224 -2.40 -2.56 -11.48
N SER A 225 -2.39 -3.86 -11.26
CA SER A 225 -3.21 -4.79 -12.04
C SER A 225 -4.69 -4.70 -11.67
N SER A 226 -5.54 -5.23 -12.55
CA SER A 226 -6.93 -5.50 -12.25
C SER A 226 -7.06 -6.58 -11.16
N LEU A 227 -8.23 -6.64 -10.54
CA LEU A 227 -8.54 -7.69 -9.56
C LEU A 227 -8.46 -9.09 -10.19
N LYS A 228 -9.03 -9.25 -11.38
CA LYS A 228 -9.04 -10.52 -12.12
C LYS A 228 -7.63 -11.04 -12.38
N TYR A 229 -6.74 -10.16 -12.85
CA TYR A 229 -5.34 -10.48 -13.10
C TYR A 229 -4.58 -10.82 -11.82
N SER A 230 -4.85 -10.06 -10.76
CA SER A 230 -4.23 -10.28 -9.44
C SER A 230 -4.58 -11.63 -8.86
N ILE A 231 -5.87 -12.00 -8.83
CA ILE A 231 -6.34 -13.28 -8.29
C ILE A 231 -5.67 -14.45 -9.03
N LYS A 232 -5.58 -14.35 -10.35
CA LYS A 232 -4.97 -15.41 -11.18
C LYS A 232 -3.50 -15.63 -10.89
N ASN A 233 -2.75 -14.56 -10.57
CA ASN A 233 -1.29 -14.59 -10.60
C ASN A 233 -0.60 -14.39 -9.26
N ILE A 234 -1.32 -14.01 -8.19
CA ILE A 234 -0.72 -13.58 -6.90
C ILE A 234 0.13 -14.66 -6.23
N TYR A 235 -0.22 -15.93 -6.37
CA TYR A 235 0.52 -17.00 -5.72
C TYR A 235 1.81 -17.39 -6.47
N GLU A 236 1.81 -17.22 -7.79
CA GLU A 236 2.94 -17.61 -8.67
C GLU A 236 3.81 -16.42 -9.09
N TYR A 237 3.45 -15.17 -8.72
CA TYR A 237 4.10 -13.98 -9.26
C TYR A 237 5.61 -13.96 -9.04
N ARG A 238 6.10 -14.51 -7.92
CA ARG A 238 7.55 -14.49 -7.60
C ARG A 238 8.37 -15.32 -8.56
N ASN A 239 7.81 -16.42 -9.04
CA ASN A 239 8.46 -17.34 -9.97
C ASN A 239 8.26 -16.92 -11.43
N ASN A 240 7.33 -15.99 -11.69
CA ASN A 240 6.92 -15.60 -13.05
C ASN A 240 7.02 -14.10 -13.33
N LYS A 241 7.83 -13.38 -12.54
CA LYS A 241 7.95 -11.91 -12.66
C LYS A 241 8.20 -11.39 -14.07
N PRO A 242 9.16 -11.94 -14.87
CA PRO A 242 9.42 -11.42 -16.20
C PRO A 242 8.21 -11.44 -17.11
N ASN A 243 7.47 -12.57 -17.13
CA ASN A 243 6.29 -12.69 -17.98
C ASN A 243 5.15 -11.75 -17.55
N LEU A 244 4.94 -11.60 -16.22
CA LEU A 244 3.91 -10.70 -15.69
C LEU A 244 4.24 -9.24 -16.00
N ILE A 245 5.51 -8.85 -15.92
CA ILE A 245 5.98 -7.52 -16.30
C ILE A 245 5.71 -7.28 -17.79
N ASP A 246 6.11 -8.22 -18.65
CA ASP A 246 5.90 -8.11 -20.10
C ASP A 246 4.41 -8.03 -20.46
N GLU A 247 3.54 -8.84 -19.82
CA GLU A 247 2.09 -8.81 -20.04
C GLU A 247 1.47 -7.46 -19.60
N MET A 248 1.83 -6.96 -18.43
CA MET A 248 1.32 -5.68 -17.93
C MET A 248 1.80 -4.51 -18.81
N LEU A 249 3.08 -4.49 -19.22
CA LEU A 249 3.62 -3.47 -20.11
C LEU A 249 2.99 -3.53 -21.50
N LYS A 250 2.77 -4.73 -22.05
CA LYS A 250 2.09 -4.90 -23.33
C LYS A 250 0.65 -4.37 -23.29
N SER A 251 -0.08 -4.67 -22.21
CA SER A 251 -1.43 -4.13 -22.04
C SER A 251 -1.41 -2.61 -21.94
N PHE A 252 -0.51 -2.04 -21.14
CA PHE A 252 -0.34 -0.59 -20.98
C PHE A 252 0.01 0.10 -22.29
N SER A 253 0.99 -0.43 -23.04
CA SER A 253 1.40 0.03 -24.36
C SER A 253 0.24 0.05 -25.36
N THR A 254 -0.51 -1.05 -25.43
CA THR A 254 -1.65 -1.20 -26.36
C THR A 254 -2.77 -0.21 -26.05
N LYS A 255 -3.16 -0.07 -24.78
CA LYS A 255 -4.26 0.79 -24.35
C LYS A 255 -3.95 2.26 -24.53
N LEU A 256 -2.73 2.67 -24.25
CA LEU A 256 -2.31 4.06 -24.34
C LEU A 256 -1.69 4.41 -25.71
N LYS A 257 -1.58 3.43 -26.61
CA LYS A 257 -1.00 3.59 -27.96
C LYS A 257 0.42 4.17 -27.92
N VAL A 258 1.23 3.67 -26.97
CA VAL A 258 2.65 4.04 -26.83
C VAL A 258 3.54 2.88 -27.17
N ASP A 259 4.67 3.13 -27.84
CA ASP A 259 5.65 2.09 -28.17
C ASP A 259 6.67 1.97 -27.03
N ILE A 260 6.58 0.84 -26.29
CA ILE A 260 7.51 0.53 -25.21
C ILE A 260 8.53 -0.50 -25.70
N LYS A 261 9.72 -0.02 -26.01
CA LYS A 261 10.85 -0.89 -26.41
C LYS A 261 11.61 -1.39 -25.17
N LYS A 262 12.16 -2.60 -25.24
CA LYS A 262 12.92 -3.20 -24.12
C LYS A 262 14.14 -2.38 -23.74
N ASP A 263 14.82 -1.76 -24.69
CA ASP A 263 15.98 -0.88 -24.46
C ASP A 263 15.63 0.44 -23.79
N ASN A 264 14.36 0.84 -23.82
CA ASN A 264 13.86 1.99 -23.08
C ASN A 264 13.58 1.70 -21.60
N ILE A 265 13.54 0.43 -21.18
CA ILE A 265 13.27 0.07 -19.78
C ILE A 265 14.58 0.13 -18.99
N HIS A 266 14.69 1.09 -18.08
CA HIS A 266 15.83 1.26 -17.19
C HIS A 266 15.73 0.35 -15.96
N TYR A 267 14.53 0.24 -15.39
CA TYR A 267 14.23 -0.56 -14.20
C TYR A 267 12.82 -1.12 -14.29
N SER A 268 12.64 -2.34 -13.85
CA SER A 268 11.29 -2.90 -13.60
C SER A 268 11.33 -3.92 -12.49
N ASP A 269 10.32 -3.90 -11.62
CA ASP A 269 10.04 -4.93 -10.62
C ASP A 269 8.56 -5.00 -10.34
N ILE A 270 8.07 -6.17 -9.94
CA ILE A 270 6.67 -6.38 -9.58
C ILE A 270 6.56 -6.81 -8.12
N HIS A 271 5.62 -6.20 -7.41
CA HIS A 271 5.30 -6.52 -6.01
C HIS A 271 3.88 -7.05 -5.89
N GLY A 272 3.72 -8.12 -5.11
CA GLY A 272 2.41 -8.72 -4.83
C GLY A 272 1.90 -8.36 -3.43
N TRP A 273 0.72 -7.76 -3.38
CA TRP A 273 -0.05 -7.50 -2.18
C TRP A 273 -1.13 -8.57 -2.01
N LEU A 274 -0.91 -9.56 -1.16
CA LEU A 274 -1.91 -10.63 -0.95
C LEU A 274 -3.21 -10.09 -0.31
N TYR A 275 -3.10 -9.06 0.51
CA TYR A 275 -4.21 -8.44 1.24
C TYR A 275 -4.26 -6.93 0.95
N ALA A 276 -4.50 -6.56 -0.31
CA ALA A 276 -4.46 -5.18 -0.76
C ALA A 276 -5.64 -4.36 -0.23
N TYR A 277 -6.86 -4.84 -0.44
CA TYR A 277 -8.08 -4.14 -0.06
C TYR A 277 -9.23 -5.11 0.25
N SER A 278 -10.26 -4.62 0.95
CA SER A 278 -11.49 -5.36 1.22
C SER A 278 -12.49 -5.13 0.08
N THR A 279 -13.25 -6.16 -0.27
CA THR A 279 -14.37 -6.05 -1.22
C THR A 279 -15.70 -5.74 -0.55
N ASN A 280 -15.81 -6.01 0.76
CA ASN A 280 -17.03 -5.76 1.50
C ASN A 280 -16.96 -4.37 2.14
N SER A 281 -17.30 -3.34 1.37
CA SER A 281 -17.49 -1.97 1.85
C SER A 281 -18.97 -1.56 1.91
N ASP A 282 -19.84 -2.53 2.09
CA ASP A 282 -21.26 -2.24 2.32
C ASP A 282 -21.46 -1.86 3.79
N THR A 283 -21.22 -0.60 4.07
CA THR A 283 -21.79 0.13 5.21
C THR A 283 -22.12 1.54 4.76
#